data_1c09c164fed6005d84f97a338c2f6d8e
#
_entry.id   1c09c164fed6005d84f97a338c2f6d8e
#
_cell.length_a   1.000
_cell.length_b   1.000
_cell.length_c   1.000
_cell.angle_alpha   90.00
_cell.angle_beta   90.00
_cell.angle_gamma   90.00
#
_symmetry.space_group_name_H-M   'P 1'
#
loop_
_entity.id
_entity.type
_entity.pdbx_description
1 polymer ?
#
loop_
_entity_poly.entity_id
_entity_poly.type
_entity_poly.pdbx_seq_one_letter_code
_entity_poly.pdbx_strand_id
1 'polypeptide(L)'
;MATLNKKNFDNPDETMTPEKMKVDNVDLGNSIKAARMTTQPGWKWSECIKPMVGTETCQKNHVGVCVSGKLMVTHEDGSSIEVGPGDAYTFAPGHDAWVVGDDIFVGYEFDSETASTYAKE
;
A
#
# COMPACT_ATOMS: atom_id res chain seq x y z
N MET A 1 -9.75 26.79 5.33
CA MET A 1 -8.89 25.88 4.57
C MET A 1 -7.45 26.33 4.68
N ALA A 2 -6.56 25.41 5.03
CA ALA A 2 -5.15 25.74 5.18
C ALA A 2 -4.48 25.82 3.80
N THR A 3 -3.63 26.83 3.61
CA THR A 3 -2.83 26.93 2.39
C THR A 3 -1.56 26.06 2.47
N LEU A 4 -1.14 25.75 3.69
CA LEU A 4 0.00 24.87 3.94
C LEU A 4 -0.41 23.88 5.01
N ASN A 5 -0.03 22.61 4.84
CA ASN A 5 -0.35 21.59 5.80
C ASN A 5 0.73 20.53 5.83
N LYS A 6 0.95 19.94 6.97
CA LYS A 6 1.85 18.80 7.11
C LYS A 6 1.34 17.89 8.20
N LYS A 7 1.63 16.59 8.08
CA LYS A 7 1.37 15.62 9.13
C LYS A 7 2.51 14.60 9.14
N ASN A 8 2.68 13.92 10.24
CA ASN A 8 3.70 12.89 10.37
C ASN A 8 3.03 11.53 10.43
N PHE A 9 3.55 10.56 9.70
CA PHE A 9 3.01 9.21 9.69
C PHE A 9 3.14 8.51 11.04
N ASP A 10 4.04 8.96 11.91
CA ASP A 10 4.15 8.41 13.26
C ASP A 10 3.02 8.89 14.17
N ASN A 11 2.23 9.85 13.70
CA ASN A 11 1.06 10.35 14.41
C ASN A 11 -0.11 10.41 13.41
N PRO A 12 -0.55 9.26 12.89
CA PRO A 12 -1.51 9.23 11.79
C PRO A 12 -2.92 9.59 12.23
N ASP A 13 -3.75 9.97 11.27
CA ASP A 13 -5.18 10.19 11.51
C ASP A 13 -5.89 8.86 11.69
N GLU A 14 -5.42 7.81 11.01
CA GLU A 14 -6.00 6.48 11.10
C GLU A 14 -4.92 5.44 10.84
N THR A 15 -4.97 4.33 11.57
CA THR A 15 -4.09 3.20 11.36
C THR A 15 -4.93 1.95 11.18
N MET A 16 -4.61 1.17 10.14
CA MET A 16 -5.26 -0.11 9.89
C MET A 16 -4.20 -1.20 9.97
N THR A 17 -4.59 -2.36 10.50
CA THR A 17 -3.65 -3.46 10.75
C THR A 17 -4.16 -4.78 10.18
N PRO A 18 -4.23 -4.91 8.85
CA PRO A 18 -4.52 -6.21 8.24
C PRO A 18 -3.41 -7.19 8.59
N GLU A 19 -3.61 -8.47 8.30
CA GLU A 19 -2.62 -9.50 8.62
C GLU A 19 -1.26 -9.16 8.01
N LYS A 20 -0.21 -9.15 8.86
CA LYS A 20 1.18 -8.89 8.48
C LYS A 20 1.40 -7.52 7.81
N MET A 21 0.53 -6.56 8.09
CA MET A 21 0.57 -5.27 7.45
C MET A 21 0.10 -4.18 8.39
N LYS A 22 0.64 -2.98 8.23
CA LYS A 22 0.18 -1.79 8.92
C LYS A 22 0.09 -0.68 7.90
N VAL A 23 -1.03 0.04 7.90
CA VAL A 23 -1.24 1.19 7.03
C VAL A 23 -1.51 2.40 7.90
N ASP A 24 -0.61 3.38 7.86
CA ASP A 24 -0.77 4.64 8.57
C ASP A 24 -1.24 5.69 7.57
N ASN A 25 -2.42 6.26 7.81
CA ASN A 25 -3.03 7.22 6.90
C ASN A 25 -3.02 8.61 7.49
N VAL A 26 -2.68 9.60 6.68
CA VAL A 26 -2.80 11.01 7.02
C VAL A 26 -3.68 11.71 6.00
N ASP A 27 -4.55 12.61 6.50
CA ASP A 27 -5.42 13.44 5.67
C ASP A 27 -4.82 14.85 5.70
N LEU A 28 -4.34 15.30 4.56
CA LEU A 28 -3.67 16.61 4.44
C LEU A 28 -4.65 17.73 4.08
N GLY A 29 -5.94 17.40 3.98
CA GLY A 29 -6.94 18.37 3.58
C GLY A 29 -7.06 18.48 2.07
N ASN A 30 -8.07 19.19 1.58
CA ASN A 30 -8.31 19.40 0.15
C ASN A 30 -8.42 18.09 -0.64
N SER A 31 -8.93 17.03 0.01
CA SER A 31 -9.05 15.69 -0.57
C SER A 31 -7.72 15.02 -0.85
N ILE A 32 -6.65 15.49 -0.22
CA ILE A 32 -5.31 14.91 -0.40
C ILE A 32 -5.02 13.99 0.78
N LYS A 33 -4.74 12.73 0.50
CA LYS A 33 -4.39 11.74 1.51
C LYS A 33 -3.10 11.05 1.14
N ALA A 34 -2.37 10.63 2.15
CA ALA A 34 -1.15 9.85 1.96
C ALA A 34 -1.15 8.66 2.93
N ALA A 35 -0.48 7.60 2.55
CA ALA A 35 -0.42 6.38 3.36
C ALA A 35 1.02 5.87 3.42
N ARG A 36 1.40 5.36 4.59
CA ARG A 36 2.64 4.61 4.74
C ARG A 36 2.26 3.15 4.97
N MET A 37 2.72 2.26 4.08
CA MET A 37 2.49 0.84 4.20
C MET A 37 3.73 0.18 4.76
N THR A 38 3.55 -0.61 5.82
CA THR A 38 4.62 -1.40 6.42
C THR A 38 4.16 -2.85 6.36
N THR A 39 4.83 -3.67 5.54
CA THR A 39 4.42 -5.05 5.32
C THR A 39 5.54 -5.99 5.73
N GLN A 40 5.15 -7.04 6.47
CA GLN A 40 6.10 -8.00 7.03
C GLN A 40 6.48 -9.07 6.01
N PRO A 41 7.65 -9.70 6.17
CA PRO A 41 7.96 -10.89 5.39
C PRO A 41 6.85 -11.92 5.52
N GLY A 42 6.52 -12.57 4.42
CA GLY A 42 5.42 -13.53 4.37
C GLY A 42 4.09 -12.93 3.98
N TRP A 43 3.99 -11.61 3.90
CA TRP A 43 2.77 -10.98 3.43
C TRP A 43 2.57 -11.26 1.94
N LYS A 44 1.33 -11.63 1.61
CA LYS A 44 0.90 -11.78 0.22
C LYS A 44 -0.54 -11.31 0.13
N TRP A 45 -0.83 -10.44 -0.83
CA TRP A 45 -2.16 -9.85 -0.93
C TRP A 45 -3.25 -10.93 -1.03
N SER A 46 -3.06 -11.95 -1.85
CA SER A 46 -4.06 -13.00 -2.06
C SER A 46 -4.29 -13.88 -0.83
N GLU A 47 -3.41 -13.84 0.15
CA GLU A 47 -3.56 -14.59 1.40
C GLU A 47 -4.03 -13.72 2.55
N CYS A 48 -3.51 -12.48 2.64
CA CYS A 48 -3.73 -11.61 3.80
C CYS A 48 -4.86 -10.61 3.60
N ILE A 49 -5.10 -10.16 2.39
CA ILE A 49 -6.10 -9.12 2.10
C ILE A 49 -7.31 -9.68 1.34
N LYS A 50 -7.09 -10.58 0.39
CA LYS A 50 -8.16 -11.14 -0.43
C LYS A 50 -9.36 -11.66 0.40
N PRO A 51 -9.15 -12.37 1.52
CA PRO A 51 -10.29 -12.84 2.32
C PRO A 51 -11.16 -11.70 2.86
N MET A 52 -10.61 -10.49 3.01
CA MET A 52 -11.33 -9.35 3.53
C MET A 52 -12.14 -8.64 2.45
N VAL A 53 -11.63 -8.61 1.21
CA VAL A 53 -12.24 -7.83 0.14
C VAL A 53 -13.01 -8.68 -0.87
N GLY A 54 -12.71 -9.98 -0.96
CA GLY A 54 -13.50 -10.91 -1.74
C GLY A 54 -13.29 -10.91 -3.25
N THR A 55 -12.30 -10.16 -3.76
CA THR A 55 -11.97 -10.19 -5.19
C THR A 55 -10.80 -11.13 -5.44
N GLU A 56 -10.66 -11.63 -6.67
CA GLU A 56 -9.57 -12.54 -7.02
C GLU A 56 -8.21 -11.86 -7.01
N THR A 57 -8.18 -10.58 -7.40
CA THR A 57 -6.97 -9.76 -7.41
C THR A 57 -7.31 -8.40 -6.82
N CYS A 58 -6.28 -7.63 -6.46
CA CYS A 58 -6.50 -6.29 -5.95
C CYS A 58 -7.02 -5.39 -7.06
N GLN A 59 -8.19 -4.80 -6.84
CA GLN A 59 -8.86 -3.96 -7.82
C GLN A 59 -8.64 -2.47 -7.59
N LYS A 60 -7.69 -2.13 -6.71
CA LYS A 60 -7.38 -0.73 -6.41
C LYS A 60 -6.09 -0.31 -7.10
N ASN A 61 -6.03 0.94 -7.52
CA ASN A 61 -4.79 1.47 -8.07
C ASN A 61 -3.90 1.99 -6.96
N HIS A 62 -2.61 1.96 -7.19
CA HIS A 62 -1.61 2.45 -6.24
C HIS A 62 -0.59 3.31 -6.96
N VAL A 63 -0.16 4.39 -6.31
CA VAL A 63 0.93 5.25 -6.78
C VAL A 63 1.81 5.53 -5.57
N GLY A 64 3.09 5.23 -5.66
CA GLY A 64 3.94 5.43 -4.50
C GLY A 64 5.41 5.26 -4.77
N VAL A 65 6.17 5.20 -3.67
CA VAL A 65 7.62 4.99 -3.70
C VAL A 65 8.01 4.03 -2.59
N CYS A 66 8.91 3.11 -2.92
CA CYS A 66 9.47 2.17 -1.95
C CYS A 66 10.69 2.79 -1.29
N VAL A 67 10.81 2.67 0.03
CA VAL A 67 11.97 3.15 0.77
C VAL A 67 12.75 2.02 1.43
N SER A 68 12.15 0.86 1.67
CA SER A 68 12.88 -0.30 2.18
C SER A 68 12.18 -1.59 1.77
N GLY A 69 12.93 -2.69 1.76
CA GLY A 69 12.40 -4.00 1.40
C GLY A 69 12.11 -4.14 -0.08
N LYS A 70 11.52 -5.27 -0.45
CA LYS A 70 11.19 -5.58 -1.84
C LYS A 70 9.81 -6.18 -1.94
N LEU A 71 9.11 -5.83 -3.01
CA LEU A 71 7.77 -6.33 -3.29
C LEU A 71 7.74 -6.86 -4.72
N MET A 72 7.23 -8.08 -4.90
CA MET A 72 6.95 -8.60 -6.23
C MET A 72 5.48 -8.36 -6.53
N VAL A 73 5.19 -7.84 -7.71
CA VAL A 73 3.83 -7.54 -8.14
C VAL A 73 3.57 -8.22 -9.48
N THR A 74 2.46 -8.94 -9.56
CA THR A 74 2.03 -9.59 -10.79
C THR A 74 0.65 -9.06 -11.18
N HIS A 75 0.37 -9.05 -12.47
CA HIS A 75 -0.90 -8.57 -12.99
C HIS A 75 -1.59 -9.65 -13.83
N GLU A 76 -2.92 -9.58 -13.91
CA GLU A 76 -3.71 -10.52 -14.70
C GLU A 76 -3.30 -10.56 -16.17
N ASP A 77 -2.69 -9.49 -16.69
CA ASP A 77 -2.21 -9.45 -18.08
C ASP A 77 -0.91 -10.23 -18.30
N GLY A 78 -0.37 -10.85 -17.24
CA GLY A 78 0.84 -11.66 -17.34
C GLY A 78 2.13 -10.90 -17.04
N SER A 79 2.05 -9.58 -16.80
CA SER A 79 3.24 -8.79 -16.47
C SER A 79 3.61 -8.95 -15.00
N SER A 80 4.87 -8.69 -14.67
CA SER A 80 5.34 -8.68 -13.30
C SER A 80 6.49 -7.71 -13.16
N ILE A 81 6.61 -7.12 -11.96
CA ILE A 81 7.72 -6.23 -11.61
C ILE A 81 8.17 -6.52 -10.19
N GLU A 82 9.44 -6.25 -9.92
CA GLU A 82 9.96 -6.25 -8.55
C GLU A 82 10.25 -4.80 -8.17
N VAL A 83 9.67 -4.35 -7.05
CA VAL A 83 9.85 -3.00 -6.54
C VAL A 83 10.82 -3.04 -5.38
N GLY A 84 11.85 -2.22 -5.41
CA GLY A 84 12.84 -2.13 -4.36
C GLY A 84 13.08 -0.69 -3.93
N PRO A 85 14.00 -0.48 -2.96
CA PRO A 85 14.25 0.86 -2.43
C PRO A 85 14.61 1.87 -3.52
N GLY A 86 13.93 3.01 -3.51
CA GLY A 86 14.13 4.08 -4.48
C GLY A 86 13.24 3.98 -5.71
N ASP A 87 12.50 2.89 -5.87
CA ASP A 87 11.60 2.76 -7.02
C ASP A 87 10.29 3.48 -6.77
N ALA A 88 9.88 4.31 -7.70
CA ALA A 88 8.51 4.82 -7.75
C ALA A 88 7.69 3.81 -8.56
N TYR A 89 6.43 3.61 -8.18
CA TYR A 89 5.64 2.55 -8.79
C TYR A 89 4.19 2.95 -9.00
N THR A 90 3.55 2.27 -9.95
CA THR A 90 2.09 2.28 -10.08
C THR A 90 1.62 0.84 -10.24
N PHE A 91 0.50 0.51 -9.61
CA PHE A 91 -0.14 -0.79 -9.77
C PHE A 91 -1.57 -0.56 -10.25
N ALA A 92 -1.85 -0.98 -11.47
CA ALA A 92 -3.22 -0.90 -11.98
C ALA A 92 -4.09 -1.98 -11.31
N PRO A 93 -5.43 -1.80 -11.28
CA PRO A 93 -6.32 -2.85 -10.79
C PRO A 93 -6.08 -4.17 -11.52
N GLY A 94 -6.20 -5.28 -10.81
CA GLY A 94 -5.97 -6.60 -11.36
C GLY A 94 -4.62 -7.20 -10.97
N HIS A 95 -4.03 -6.74 -9.87
CA HIS A 95 -2.71 -7.22 -9.44
C HIS A 95 -2.77 -8.04 -8.16
N ASP A 96 -1.72 -8.85 -7.95
CA ASP A 96 -1.39 -9.49 -6.68
C ASP A 96 0.04 -9.06 -6.31
N ALA A 97 0.39 -9.14 -5.05
CA ALA A 97 1.70 -8.69 -4.59
C ALA A 97 2.13 -9.48 -3.36
N TRP A 98 3.44 -9.64 -3.20
CA TRP A 98 3.99 -10.27 -1.98
C TRP A 98 5.37 -9.72 -1.66
N VAL A 99 5.72 -9.78 -0.37
CA VAL A 99 7.02 -9.34 0.10
C VAL A 99 8.06 -10.38 -0.27
N VAL A 100 9.18 -9.93 -0.84
CA VAL A 100 10.29 -10.78 -1.25
C VAL A 100 11.40 -10.71 -0.19
N GLY A 101 11.85 -11.87 0.26
CA GLY A 101 12.96 -11.93 1.23
C GLY A 101 12.51 -11.70 2.66
N ASP A 102 13.47 -11.34 3.51
CA ASP A 102 13.28 -11.25 4.95
C ASP A 102 13.20 -9.82 5.49
N ASP A 103 13.27 -8.82 4.61
CA ASP A 103 13.20 -7.42 5.02
C ASP A 103 11.76 -6.92 4.96
N ILE A 104 11.43 -6.04 5.91
CA ILE A 104 10.13 -5.37 5.92
C ILE A 104 10.06 -4.43 4.74
N PHE A 105 8.97 -4.51 3.98
CA PHE A 105 8.70 -3.56 2.90
C PHE A 105 8.03 -2.32 3.47
N VAL A 106 8.57 -1.13 3.15
CA VAL A 106 7.95 0.15 3.49
C VAL A 106 7.77 0.95 2.22
N GLY A 107 6.51 1.31 1.95
CA GLY A 107 6.15 2.14 0.81
C GLY A 107 5.30 3.31 1.24
N TYR A 108 5.49 4.46 0.60
CA TYR A 108 4.65 5.64 0.80
C TYR A 108 3.80 5.84 -0.44
N GLU A 109 2.50 5.96 -0.26
CA GLU A 109 1.56 6.09 -1.37
C GLU A 109 0.78 7.40 -1.28
N PHE A 110 0.54 7.98 -2.43
CA PHE A 110 -0.17 9.26 -2.56
C PHE A 110 -1.26 9.08 -3.63
N ASP A 111 -2.44 9.67 -3.38
CA ASP A 111 -3.57 9.60 -4.32
C ASP A 111 -3.91 8.17 -4.75
N SER A 112 -3.67 7.21 -3.88
CA SER A 112 -4.01 5.82 -4.15
C SER A 112 -5.29 5.45 -3.42
N GLU A 113 -5.83 4.27 -3.74
CA GLU A 113 -7.02 3.77 -3.08
C GLU A 113 -6.72 2.89 -1.89
N THR A 114 -5.46 2.84 -1.45
CA THR A 114 -5.04 2.00 -0.33
C THR A 114 -5.86 2.27 0.93
N ALA A 115 -6.02 3.55 1.28
CA ALA A 115 -6.75 3.92 2.49
C ALA A 115 -8.20 3.46 2.42
N SER A 116 -8.87 3.69 1.29
CA SER A 116 -10.27 3.32 1.17
C SER A 116 -10.48 1.80 1.17
N THR A 117 -9.51 1.06 0.66
CA THR A 117 -9.58 -0.41 0.61
C THR A 117 -9.49 -1.00 2.02
N TYR A 118 -8.50 -0.57 2.78
CA TYR A 118 -8.22 -1.18 4.09
C TYR A 118 -9.05 -0.58 5.21
N ALA A 119 -9.62 0.60 5.00
CA ALA A 119 -10.45 1.26 6.00
C ALA A 119 -11.81 0.60 6.19
N LYS A 120 -12.17 -0.33 5.33
CA LYS A 120 -13.49 -0.97 5.37
C LYS A 120 -13.54 -2.21 6.23
N GLU A 121 -12.47 -2.53 6.88
CA GLU A 121 -12.44 -3.72 7.74
C GLU A 121 -13.26 -3.60 9.00
#